data_1f02fd78622438d16048fe7fce32dd79
#
_entry.id   1f02fd78622438d16048fe7fce32dd79
#
_cell.length_a   1.000
_cell.length_b   1.000
_cell.length_c   1.000
_cell.angle_alpha   90.00
_cell.angle_beta   90.00
_cell.angle_gamma   90.00
#
_symmetry.space_group_name_H-M   'P 1'
#
loop_
_entity.id
_entity.type
_entity.pdbx_description
1 polymer ?
#
loop_
_entity_poly.entity_id
_entity_poly.type
_entity_poly.pdbx_seq_one_letter_code
_entity_poly.pdbx_strand_id
1 'polypeptide(L)'
;GSAKGKGLVRKTLVVAQFSISIILLIATAITFQQLDFLNSRTLGYDKDQVVVFGYYSDELDKSYEAFYNELLKTSVVENATRSSRIPTGRLLDSNGAPLITKGDSLINATVTTKFVAIDEEFFRTYGMEMAAGRDLSKDFVNDDSLSFIVNETAAKAYGWTNVGDGIDKD
;
A
#
# COMPACT_ATOMS: atom_id res chain seq x y z
N GLY A 1 11.63 -60.32 28.25
CA GLY A 1 12.09 -59.10 27.54
C GLY A 1 11.00 -58.21 26.99
N SER A 2 9.73 -58.61 26.93
CA SER A 2 8.66 -57.90 26.21
C SER A 2 7.95 -56.74 26.98
N ALA A 3 7.91 -56.76 28.28
CA ALA A 3 7.14 -55.80 29.07
C ALA A 3 7.85 -54.42 29.24
N LYS A 4 9.17 -54.40 29.35
CA LYS A 4 9.97 -53.17 29.49
C LYS A 4 9.95 -52.34 28.19
N GLY A 5 9.94 -52.99 27.00
CA GLY A 5 9.90 -52.29 25.74
C GLY A 5 8.55 -51.59 25.47
N LYS A 6 7.42 -52.24 25.84
CA LYS A 6 6.09 -51.62 25.68
C LYS A 6 5.91 -50.38 26.57
N GLY A 7 6.47 -50.37 27.77
CA GLY A 7 6.43 -49.21 28.65
C GLY A 7 7.25 -48.02 28.14
N LEU A 8 8.38 -48.27 27.51
CA LEU A 8 9.22 -47.22 26.92
C LEU A 8 8.52 -46.58 25.70
N VAL A 9 7.99 -47.39 24.80
CA VAL A 9 7.27 -46.88 23.60
C VAL A 9 6.09 -45.99 24.00
N ARG A 10 5.29 -46.43 25.00
CA ARG A 10 4.18 -45.62 25.50
C ARG A 10 4.62 -44.26 26.08
N LYS A 11 5.73 -44.24 26.84
CA LYS A 11 6.27 -43.01 27.41
C LYS A 11 6.75 -42.06 26.28
N THR A 12 7.48 -42.61 25.32
CA THR A 12 7.97 -41.82 24.16
C THR A 12 6.80 -41.23 23.34
N LEU A 13 5.75 -41.99 23.10
CA LEU A 13 4.57 -41.48 22.41
C LEU A 13 3.87 -40.36 23.16
N VAL A 14 3.71 -40.52 24.49
CA VAL A 14 3.11 -39.45 25.31
C VAL A 14 3.96 -38.19 25.29
N VAL A 15 5.29 -38.30 25.44
CA VAL A 15 6.20 -37.16 25.41
C VAL A 15 6.11 -36.48 24.03
N ALA A 16 6.15 -37.27 22.96
CA ALA A 16 6.02 -36.73 21.60
C ALA A 16 4.67 -35.98 21.38
N GLN A 17 3.56 -36.57 21.88
CA GLN A 17 2.25 -35.93 21.80
C GLN A 17 2.22 -34.57 22.54
N PHE A 18 2.72 -34.54 23.79
CA PHE A 18 2.77 -33.29 24.53
C PHE A 18 3.69 -32.26 23.87
N SER A 19 4.85 -32.69 23.36
CA SER A 19 5.77 -31.80 22.66
C SER A 19 5.12 -31.16 21.44
N ILE A 20 4.44 -31.95 20.61
CA ILE A 20 3.71 -31.44 19.44
C ILE A 20 2.60 -30.48 19.88
N SER A 21 1.83 -30.82 20.90
CA SER A 21 0.77 -29.94 21.42
C SER A 21 1.31 -28.59 21.89
N ILE A 22 2.43 -28.59 22.61
CA ILE A 22 3.08 -27.34 23.08
C ILE A 22 3.57 -26.51 21.90
N ILE A 23 4.22 -27.15 20.92
CA ILE A 23 4.69 -26.46 19.71
C ILE A 23 3.53 -25.79 18.98
N LEU A 24 2.40 -26.50 18.82
CA LEU A 24 1.22 -25.95 18.14
C LEU A 24 0.61 -24.77 18.92
N LEU A 25 0.55 -24.87 20.25
CA LEU A 25 0.07 -23.76 21.09
C LEU A 25 0.94 -22.52 20.96
N ILE A 26 2.27 -22.70 21.00
CA ILE A 26 3.22 -21.59 20.84
C ILE A 26 3.08 -20.98 19.44
N ALA A 27 3.04 -21.81 18.38
CA ALA A 27 2.87 -21.34 17.02
C ALA A 27 1.57 -20.54 16.84
N THR A 28 0.47 -21.03 17.42
CA THR A 28 -0.81 -20.31 17.40
C THR A 28 -0.72 -18.97 18.13
N ALA A 29 -0.13 -18.93 19.33
CA ALA A 29 0.04 -17.70 20.08
C ALA A 29 0.89 -16.65 19.30
N ILE A 30 1.98 -17.10 18.68
CA ILE A 30 2.82 -16.22 17.85
C ILE A 30 2.02 -15.69 16.64
N THR A 31 1.24 -16.55 15.99
CA THR A 31 0.41 -16.12 14.83
C THR A 31 -0.60 -15.05 15.24
N PHE A 32 -1.28 -15.21 16.37
CA PHE A 32 -2.19 -14.19 16.89
C PHE A 32 -1.48 -12.87 17.19
N GLN A 33 -0.31 -12.91 17.82
CA GLN A 33 0.48 -11.70 18.09
C GLN A 33 0.91 -11.00 16.78
N GLN A 34 1.28 -11.77 15.75
CA GLN A 34 1.64 -11.22 14.45
C GLN A 34 0.44 -10.56 13.76
N LEU A 35 -0.75 -11.19 13.81
CA LEU A 35 -1.97 -10.60 13.25
C LEU A 35 -2.37 -9.33 13.98
N ASP A 36 -2.31 -9.31 15.30
CA ASP A 36 -2.60 -8.13 16.10
C ASP A 36 -1.62 -6.99 15.80
N PHE A 37 -0.33 -7.31 15.70
CA PHE A 37 0.69 -6.35 15.29
C PHE A 37 0.43 -5.77 13.90
N LEU A 38 0.06 -6.58 12.91
CA LEU A 38 -0.27 -6.10 11.56
C LEU A 38 -1.51 -5.21 11.54
N ASN A 39 -2.53 -5.58 12.31
CA ASN A 39 -3.78 -4.81 12.39
C ASN A 39 -3.63 -3.50 13.16
N SER A 40 -2.69 -3.43 14.11
CA SER A 40 -2.44 -2.22 14.90
C SER A 40 -1.50 -1.21 14.21
N ARG A 41 -0.87 -1.57 13.10
CA ARG A 41 -0.01 -0.66 12.35
C ARG A 41 -0.84 0.39 11.63
N THR A 42 -0.47 1.64 11.81
CA THR A 42 -0.97 2.74 10.97
C THR A 42 -0.46 2.53 9.54
N LEU A 43 -1.39 2.43 8.62
CA LEU A 43 -1.08 2.20 7.20
C LEU A 43 -0.66 3.50 6.48
N GLY A 44 -0.74 4.65 7.17
CA GLY A 44 -0.49 5.97 6.57
C GLY A 44 -1.66 6.47 5.71
N TYR A 45 -2.81 5.78 5.77
CA TYR A 45 -4.05 6.18 5.11
C TYR A 45 -5.24 5.64 5.90
N ASP A 46 -6.37 6.32 5.77
CA ASP A 46 -7.65 5.90 6.35
C ASP A 46 -8.37 4.95 5.38
N LYS A 47 -8.77 3.78 5.89
CA LYS A 47 -9.55 2.78 5.14
C LYS A 47 -10.97 2.65 5.65
N ASP A 48 -11.27 3.27 6.79
CA ASP A 48 -12.56 3.12 7.43
C ASP A 48 -13.61 3.95 6.68
N GLN A 49 -14.79 3.37 6.52
CA GLN A 49 -15.90 3.98 5.79
C GLN A 49 -15.66 4.26 4.30
N VAL A 50 -14.61 3.65 3.71
CA VAL A 50 -14.34 3.75 2.27
C VAL A 50 -15.04 2.63 1.53
N VAL A 51 -15.86 2.99 0.54
CA VAL A 51 -16.51 2.06 -0.38
C VAL A 51 -15.76 2.08 -1.71
N VAL A 52 -15.36 0.92 -2.18
CA VAL A 52 -14.64 0.77 -3.46
C VAL A 52 -15.49 -0.02 -4.43
N PHE A 53 -15.62 0.48 -5.64
CA PHE A 53 -16.23 -0.25 -6.74
C PHE A 53 -15.43 -0.04 -8.03
N GLY A 54 -15.36 -1.09 -8.85
CA GLY A 54 -14.74 -0.98 -10.17
C GLY A 54 -15.72 -0.41 -11.18
N TYR A 55 -15.24 0.50 -12.04
CA TYR A 55 -15.98 0.91 -13.22
C TYR A 55 -15.12 0.65 -14.47
N TYR A 56 -15.76 0.20 -15.54
CA TYR A 56 -15.09 -0.23 -16.76
C TYR A 56 -15.82 0.31 -18.01
N SER A 57 -16.44 1.47 -17.89
CA SER A 57 -17.23 2.09 -18.94
C SER A 57 -16.61 3.42 -19.36
N ASP A 58 -16.34 3.56 -20.65
CA ASP A 58 -15.84 4.79 -21.24
C ASP A 58 -16.84 5.96 -21.06
N GLU A 59 -18.14 5.67 -20.95
CA GLU A 59 -19.16 6.69 -20.70
C GLU A 59 -19.04 7.25 -19.30
N LEU A 60 -18.76 6.39 -18.32
CA LEU A 60 -18.56 6.80 -16.92
C LEU A 60 -17.27 7.62 -16.79
N ASP A 61 -16.22 7.26 -17.49
CA ASP A 61 -14.98 8.02 -17.47
C ASP A 61 -15.17 9.44 -18.00
N LYS A 62 -15.89 9.59 -19.11
CA LYS A 62 -16.22 10.90 -19.71
C LYS A 62 -17.19 11.74 -18.87
N SER A 63 -18.01 11.11 -18.06
CA SER A 63 -19.01 11.75 -17.20
C SER A 63 -18.64 11.77 -15.71
N TYR A 64 -17.38 11.44 -15.37
CA TYR A 64 -16.92 11.33 -13.99
C TYR A 64 -17.19 12.60 -13.18
N GLU A 65 -16.92 13.76 -13.71
CA GLU A 65 -17.17 15.04 -13.05
C GLU A 65 -18.65 15.22 -12.66
N ALA A 66 -19.55 14.86 -13.56
CA ALA A 66 -20.99 14.94 -13.27
C ALA A 66 -21.39 13.93 -12.18
N PHE A 67 -20.86 12.73 -12.26
CA PHE A 67 -21.08 11.68 -11.27
C PHE A 67 -20.51 12.06 -9.90
N TYR A 68 -19.29 12.57 -9.84
CA TYR A 68 -18.63 13.07 -8.63
C TYR A 68 -19.49 14.16 -7.96
N ASN A 69 -19.89 15.16 -8.72
CA ASN A 69 -20.73 16.25 -8.21
C ASN A 69 -22.10 15.76 -7.71
N GLU A 70 -22.67 14.73 -8.32
CA GLU A 70 -23.93 14.15 -7.87
C GLU A 70 -23.77 13.35 -6.57
N LEU A 71 -22.65 12.63 -6.43
CA LEU A 71 -22.32 11.94 -5.17
C LEU A 71 -22.18 12.92 -4.00
N LEU A 72 -21.47 14.02 -4.20
CA LEU A 72 -21.26 15.01 -3.14
C LEU A 72 -22.53 15.77 -2.73
N LYS A 73 -23.57 15.77 -3.56
CA LYS A 73 -24.88 16.31 -3.15
C LYS A 73 -25.56 15.43 -2.11
N THR A 74 -25.19 14.19 -2.00
CA THR A 74 -25.69 13.31 -0.96
C THR A 74 -25.00 13.65 0.36
N SER A 75 -25.76 13.74 1.46
CA SER A 75 -25.18 14.01 2.79
C SER A 75 -24.39 12.84 3.39
N VAL A 76 -24.25 11.75 2.64
CA VAL A 76 -23.64 10.49 3.09
C VAL A 76 -22.21 10.35 2.56
N VAL A 77 -21.88 10.97 1.42
CA VAL A 77 -20.57 10.92 0.79
C VAL A 77 -19.81 12.20 1.10
N GLU A 78 -18.72 12.08 1.81
CA GLU A 78 -17.85 13.21 2.18
C GLU A 78 -16.92 13.58 1.02
N ASN A 79 -16.33 12.57 0.37
CA ASN A 79 -15.47 12.75 -0.79
C ASN A 79 -15.48 11.50 -1.69
N ALA A 80 -14.99 11.64 -2.91
CA ALA A 80 -14.81 10.54 -3.84
C ALA A 80 -13.54 10.75 -4.67
N THR A 81 -12.88 9.68 -5.05
CA THR A 81 -11.66 9.70 -5.87
C THR A 81 -11.65 8.53 -6.83
N ARG A 82 -10.92 8.65 -7.90
CA ARG A 82 -10.64 7.55 -8.81
C ARG A 82 -9.14 7.26 -8.87
N SER A 83 -8.82 5.98 -9.00
CA SER A 83 -7.43 5.54 -9.13
C SER A 83 -7.33 4.23 -9.89
N SER A 84 -6.17 3.96 -10.48
CA SER A 84 -5.94 2.68 -11.16
C SER A 84 -5.85 1.51 -10.16
N ARG A 85 -5.54 1.78 -8.90
CA ARG A 85 -5.43 0.80 -7.81
C ARG A 85 -5.81 1.43 -6.47
N ILE A 86 -6.37 0.63 -5.61
CA ILE A 86 -6.61 1.01 -4.21
C ILE A 86 -5.34 0.83 -3.37
N PRO A 87 -5.15 1.58 -2.27
CA PRO A 87 -3.95 1.47 -1.43
C PRO A 87 -3.69 0.06 -0.88
N THR A 88 -4.73 -0.72 -0.62
CA THR A 88 -4.64 -2.12 -0.17
C THR A 88 -4.42 -3.11 -1.31
N GLY A 89 -4.53 -2.67 -2.55
CA GLY A 89 -4.44 -3.50 -3.73
C GLY A 89 -3.00 -3.86 -4.09
N ARG A 90 -2.84 -4.97 -4.81
CA ARG A 90 -1.54 -5.35 -5.36
C ARG A 90 -1.15 -4.38 -6.48
N LEU A 91 -0.01 -3.74 -6.34
CA LEU A 91 0.57 -2.91 -7.39
C LEU A 91 1.14 -3.82 -8.49
N LEU A 92 0.50 -3.83 -9.66
CA LEU A 92 0.90 -4.62 -10.82
C LEU A 92 1.61 -3.76 -11.86
N ASP A 93 1.26 -2.47 -11.91
CA ASP A 93 1.77 -1.55 -12.91
C ASP A 93 3.21 -1.14 -12.56
N SER A 94 4.11 -1.24 -13.53
CA SER A 94 5.53 -0.96 -13.35
C SER A 94 6.11 -0.42 -14.66
N ASN A 95 6.79 0.71 -14.58
CA ASN A 95 7.52 1.32 -15.70
C ASN A 95 8.99 0.90 -15.76
N GLY A 96 9.38 -0.17 -15.06
CA GLY A 96 10.79 -0.57 -14.95
C GLY A 96 11.57 0.37 -14.03
N ALA A 97 12.85 0.55 -14.31
CA ALA A 97 13.70 1.50 -13.60
C ALA A 97 13.54 2.90 -14.25
N PRO A 98 13.06 3.91 -13.54
CA PRO A 98 12.95 5.25 -14.08
C PRO A 98 14.33 5.84 -14.34
N LEU A 99 14.41 6.79 -15.27
CA LEU A 99 15.58 7.62 -15.45
C LEU A 99 15.61 8.69 -14.36
N ILE A 100 16.74 8.84 -13.71
CA ILE A 100 16.98 9.87 -12.70
C ILE A 100 18.17 10.73 -13.10
N THR A 101 18.07 12.03 -12.83
CA THR A 101 19.17 12.96 -13.05
C THR A 101 20.21 12.82 -11.95
N LYS A 102 21.48 12.55 -12.31
CA LYS A 102 22.60 12.54 -11.39
C LYS A 102 23.73 13.41 -11.96
N GLY A 103 23.87 14.62 -11.41
CA GLY A 103 24.69 15.65 -12.02
C GLY A 103 24.12 16.04 -13.39
N ASP A 104 24.95 16.04 -14.43
CA ASP A 104 24.55 16.34 -15.82
C ASP A 104 24.14 15.12 -16.64
N SER A 105 23.95 13.96 -15.99
CA SER A 105 23.66 12.70 -16.70
C SER A 105 22.37 12.07 -16.22
N LEU A 106 21.62 11.53 -17.19
CA LEU A 106 20.48 10.65 -16.92
C LEU A 106 20.99 9.22 -16.72
N ILE A 107 20.65 8.62 -15.61
CA ILE A 107 20.97 7.22 -15.28
C ILE A 107 19.70 6.45 -14.95
N ASN A 108 19.71 5.15 -15.20
CA ASN A 108 18.63 4.29 -14.72
C ASN A 108 18.70 4.18 -13.20
N ALA A 109 17.56 4.35 -12.52
CA ALA A 109 17.44 4.02 -11.12
C ALA A 109 17.76 2.52 -10.90
N THR A 110 18.33 2.20 -9.76
CA THR A 110 18.68 0.80 -9.42
C THR A 110 17.49 -0.05 -9.00
N VAL A 111 16.32 0.56 -8.92
CA VAL A 111 15.09 -0.08 -8.44
C VAL A 111 13.97 0.06 -9.46
N THR A 112 13.17 -0.99 -9.58
CA THR A 112 11.93 -0.95 -10.33
C THR A 112 10.87 -0.24 -9.51
N THR A 113 10.28 0.81 -10.07
CA THR A 113 9.21 1.57 -9.42
C THR A 113 7.85 1.09 -9.92
N LYS A 114 6.94 0.95 -9.00
CA LYS A 114 5.52 0.71 -9.29
C LYS A 114 4.76 2.01 -9.09
N PHE A 115 3.73 2.21 -9.92
CA PHE A 115 2.93 3.42 -9.89
C PHE A 115 1.45 3.13 -9.77
N VAL A 116 0.71 4.10 -9.32
CA VAL A 116 -0.75 4.16 -9.30
C VAL A 116 -1.14 5.48 -9.93
N ALA A 117 -1.97 5.44 -10.96
CA ALA A 117 -2.59 6.65 -11.48
C ALA A 117 -3.71 7.06 -10.51
N ILE A 118 -3.72 8.32 -10.12
CA ILE A 118 -4.63 8.90 -9.13
C ILE A 118 -5.18 10.23 -9.65
N ASP A 119 -6.28 10.67 -9.09
CA ASP A 119 -6.77 12.05 -9.26
C ASP A 119 -6.35 12.93 -8.06
N GLU A 120 -6.70 14.20 -8.13
CA GLU A 120 -6.36 15.22 -7.13
C GLU A 120 -7.06 15.00 -5.77
N GLU A 121 -8.14 14.23 -5.73
CA GLU A 121 -8.88 13.95 -4.50
C GLU A 121 -8.38 12.71 -3.75
N PHE A 122 -7.39 12.00 -4.31
CA PHE A 122 -6.93 10.72 -3.79
C PHE A 122 -6.36 10.84 -2.37
N PHE A 123 -5.44 11.76 -2.14
CA PHE A 123 -4.81 11.94 -0.83
C PHE A 123 -5.80 12.39 0.22
N ARG A 124 -6.69 13.31 -0.16
CA ARG A 124 -7.74 13.80 0.71
C ARG A 124 -8.74 12.70 1.09
N THR A 125 -9.15 11.88 0.11
CA THR A 125 -10.13 10.79 0.34
C THR A 125 -9.59 9.73 1.29
N TYR A 126 -8.29 9.45 1.22
CA TYR A 126 -7.63 8.47 2.08
C TYR A 126 -6.94 9.09 3.31
N GLY A 127 -7.09 10.39 3.56
CA GLY A 127 -6.46 11.06 4.70
C GLY A 127 -4.94 10.95 4.71
N MET A 128 -4.31 10.87 3.54
CA MET A 128 -2.85 10.77 3.43
C MET A 128 -2.21 12.15 3.59
N GLU A 129 -1.08 12.19 4.30
CA GLU A 129 -0.34 13.44 4.53
C GLU A 129 0.92 13.48 3.67
N MET A 130 1.21 14.68 3.13
CA MET A 130 2.43 14.96 2.40
C MET A 130 3.56 15.26 3.35
N ALA A 131 4.69 14.55 3.23
CA ALA A 131 5.89 14.83 4.02
C ALA A 131 6.63 16.09 3.53
N ALA A 132 6.54 16.40 2.24
CA ALA A 132 7.04 17.63 1.62
C ALA A 132 6.35 17.86 0.27
N GLY A 133 6.46 19.08 -0.24
CA GLY A 133 5.81 19.45 -1.49
C GLY A 133 4.34 19.77 -1.28
N ARG A 134 3.54 19.56 -2.32
CA ARG A 134 2.10 19.78 -2.33
C ARG A 134 1.38 18.58 -2.95
N ASP A 135 0.10 18.50 -2.70
CA ASP A 135 -0.79 17.58 -3.37
C ASP A 135 -1.06 18.01 -4.82
N LEU A 136 -1.61 17.10 -5.63
CA LEU A 136 -2.07 17.39 -6.97
C LEU A 136 -3.26 18.37 -6.94
N SER A 137 -3.37 19.23 -7.95
CA SER A 137 -4.46 20.19 -8.05
C SER A 137 -4.80 20.50 -9.52
N LYS A 138 -6.07 20.65 -9.79
CA LYS A 138 -6.58 21.14 -11.11
C LYS A 138 -6.10 22.54 -11.47
N ASP A 139 -5.63 23.31 -10.51
CA ASP A 139 -5.11 24.66 -10.76
C ASP A 139 -3.76 24.64 -11.49
N PHE A 140 -3.07 23.51 -11.49
CA PHE A 140 -1.78 23.33 -12.14
C PHE A 140 -1.92 22.43 -13.38
N VAL A 141 -1.71 22.99 -14.56
CA VAL A 141 -1.91 22.31 -15.85
C VAL A 141 -1.09 21.02 -15.99
N ASN A 142 0.08 20.95 -15.36
CA ASN A 142 0.99 19.81 -15.45
C ASN A 142 0.60 18.66 -14.50
N ASP A 143 -0.27 18.90 -13.54
CA ASP A 143 -0.62 17.89 -12.53
C ASP A 143 -1.46 16.75 -13.11
N ASP A 144 -2.16 16.99 -14.21
CA ASP A 144 -2.96 15.96 -14.87
C ASP A 144 -2.12 14.87 -15.57
N SER A 145 -0.88 15.16 -15.97
CA SER A 145 -0.11 14.22 -16.80
C SER A 145 1.40 14.17 -16.55
N LEU A 146 1.98 15.15 -15.88
CA LEU A 146 3.43 15.28 -15.72
C LEU A 146 3.92 15.31 -14.28
N SER A 147 3.02 15.48 -13.31
CA SER A 147 3.39 15.51 -11.90
C SER A 147 3.37 14.12 -11.27
N PHE A 148 4.33 13.87 -10.38
CA PHE A 148 4.47 12.61 -9.66
C PHE A 148 4.62 12.88 -8.17
N ILE A 149 3.98 12.03 -7.38
CA ILE A 149 4.20 11.95 -5.94
C ILE A 149 4.91 10.64 -5.66
N VAL A 150 5.99 10.69 -4.91
CA VAL A 150 6.80 9.52 -4.56
C VAL A 150 6.78 9.29 -3.06
N ASN A 151 6.81 8.04 -2.63
CA ASN A 151 6.96 7.72 -1.23
C ASN A 151 8.44 7.85 -0.79
N GLU A 152 8.67 7.93 0.52
CA GLU A 152 10.02 8.08 1.08
C GLU A 152 10.99 6.98 0.63
N THR A 153 10.51 5.76 0.41
CA THR A 153 11.36 4.65 -0.03
C THR A 153 11.87 4.88 -1.45
N ALA A 154 11.00 5.33 -2.35
CA ALA A 154 11.39 5.68 -3.71
C ALA A 154 12.32 6.91 -3.70
N ALA A 155 12.03 7.94 -2.92
CA ALA A 155 12.88 9.11 -2.78
C ALA A 155 14.32 8.72 -2.36
N LYS A 156 14.45 7.89 -1.35
CA LYS A 156 15.76 7.37 -0.91
C LYS A 156 16.45 6.53 -2.00
N ALA A 157 15.69 5.73 -2.74
CA ALA A 157 16.23 4.90 -3.82
C ALA A 157 16.71 5.74 -5.02
N TYR A 158 16.13 6.92 -5.24
CA TYR A 158 16.56 7.92 -6.22
C TYR A 158 17.76 8.75 -5.74
N GLY A 159 18.19 8.56 -4.49
CA GLY A 159 19.33 9.27 -3.91
C GLY A 159 18.96 10.63 -3.31
N TRP A 160 17.69 10.92 -3.13
CA TRP A 160 17.24 12.11 -2.42
C TRP A 160 17.41 11.90 -0.93
N THR A 161 18.31 12.70 -0.33
CA THR A 161 18.68 12.53 1.07
C THR A 161 17.79 13.35 1.99
N ASN A 162 17.25 14.46 1.52
CA ASN A 162 16.30 15.31 2.23
C ASN A 162 14.92 15.22 1.59
N VAL A 163 13.89 15.40 2.40
CA VAL A 163 12.49 15.28 1.97
C VAL A 163 12.14 16.26 0.84
N GLY A 164 12.82 17.39 0.75
CA GLY A 164 12.60 18.40 -0.29
C GLY A 164 13.46 18.27 -1.55
N ASP A 165 14.40 17.32 -1.61
CA ASP A 165 15.34 17.21 -2.73
C ASP A 165 14.68 16.83 -4.07
N GLY A 166 13.48 16.27 -4.02
CA GLY A 166 12.69 15.86 -5.19
C GLY A 166 11.64 16.86 -5.67
N ILE A 167 11.51 18.01 -4.97
CA ILE A 167 10.53 19.03 -5.37
C ILE A 167 11.05 19.77 -6.60
N ASP A 168 10.19 19.99 -7.58
CA ASP A 168 10.49 20.68 -8.86
C ASP A 168 11.67 20.04 -9.63
N LYS A 169 11.77 18.71 -9.59
CA LYS A 169 12.68 17.92 -10.45
C LYS A 169 11.92 17.42 -11.68
N ASP A 170 12.45 17.73 -12.83
CA ASP A 170 12.01 17.21 -14.14
C ASP A 170 12.60 15.82 -14.40
#